data_d9dc80206a048f0bbef6f26119658999
#
_entry.id   d9dc80206a048f0bbef6f26119658999
#
_cell.length_a   1.000
_cell.length_b   1.000
_cell.length_c   1.000
_cell.angle_alpha   90.00
_cell.angle_beta   90.00
_cell.angle_gamma   90.00
#
_symmetry.space_group_name_H-M   'P 1'
#
loop_
_entity.id
_entity.type
_entity.pdbx_description
1 polymer ?
#
loop_
_entity_poly.entity_id
_entity_poly.type
_entity_poly.pdbx_seq_one_letter_code
_entity_poly.pdbx_strand_id
1 'polypeptide(L)'
;MALTTFARFHARPGQERAVRVAILEAIVPAREEPGCLGIQAYHSIRDSLLFYIHSRWKDEAAFEIHAELPHTVRFLARVTPLIDHPLDVARTEQIG
;
A
#
# COMPACT_ATOMS: atom_id res chain seq x y z
N MET A 1 -16.42 -10.55 6.99
CA MET A 1 -15.08 -10.84 7.51
C MET A 1 -14.12 -9.73 7.06
N ALA A 2 -13.42 -9.13 8.01
CA ALA A 2 -12.46 -8.08 7.68
C ALA A 2 -11.26 -8.66 6.93
N LEU A 3 -10.78 -7.89 5.96
CA LEU A 3 -9.58 -8.21 5.20
C LEU A 3 -8.42 -7.38 5.73
N THR A 4 -7.27 -8.00 5.95
CA THR A 4 -6.02 -7.32 6.24
C THR A 4 -5.06 -7.52 5.08
N THR A 5 -4.47 -6.43 4.59
CA THR A 5 -3.50 -6.53 3.50
C THR A 5 -2.13 -6.03 3.93
N PHE A 6 -1.10 -6.63 3.35
CA PHE A 6 0.29 -6.19 3.51
C PHE A 6 0.88 -5.99 2.13
N ALA A 7 1.27 -4.76 1.82
CA ALA A 7 1.95 -4.43 0.57
C ALA A 7 3.42 -4.15 0.87
N ARG A 8 4.32 -4.72 0.08
CA ARG A 8 5.76 -4.59 0.25
C ARG A 8 6.35 -3.86 -0.95
N PHE A 9 7.16 -2.83 -0.67
CA PHE A 9 7.82 -2.01 -1.69
C PHE A 9 9.31 -1.99 -1.40
N HIS A 10 10.12 -2.49 -2.32
CA HIS A 10 11.57 -2.33 -2.23
C HIS A 10 11.99 -1.30 -3.28
N ALA A 11 12.41 -0.12 -2.82
CA ALA A 11 12.80 0.97 -3.69
C ALA A 11 14.08 0.63 -4.44
N ARG A 12 14.20 1.11 -5.68
CA ARG A 12 15.49 1.12 -6.36
C ARG A 12 16.44 2.07 -5.61
N PRO A 13 17.74 1.78 -5.54
CA PRO A 13 18.70 2.69 -4.92
C PRO A 13 18.57 4.12 -5.47
N GLY A 14 18.48 5.08 -4.56
CA GLY A 14 18.30 6.48 -4.92
C GLY A 14 16.83 6.92 -5.06
N GLN A 15 15.89 5.98 -5.04
CA GLN A 15 14.45 6.28 -5.19
C GLN A 15 13.66 6.17 -3.89
N GLU A 16 14.33 5.92 -2.76
CA GLU A 16 13.67 5.72 -1.48
C GLU A 16 12.81 6.91 -1.05
N ARG A 17 13.27 8.13 -1.31
CA ARG A 17 12.49 9.33 -0.98
C ARG A 17 11.25 9.43 -1.87
N ALA A 18 11.39 9.15 -3.16
CA ALA A 18 10.26 9.19 -4.09
C ALA A 18 9.20 8.16 -3.74
N VAL A 19 9.61 6.95 -3.34
CA VAL A 19 8.70 5.91 -2.86
C VAL A 19 7.99 6.35 -1.60
N ARG A 20 8.70 6.91 -0.62
CA ARG A 20 8.12 7.43 0.62
C ARG A 20 7.04 8.47 0.33
N VAL A 21 7.33 9.44 -0.51
CA VAL A 21 6.38 10.51 -0.85
C VAL A 21 5.16 9.96 -1.56
N ALA A 22 5.35 9.05 -2.51
CA ALA A 22 4.24 8.42 -3.22
C ALA A 22 3.31 7.67 -2.26
N ILE A 23 3.88 6.89 -1.33
CA ILE A 23 3.10 6.14 -0.33
C ILE A 23 2.33 7.10 0.59
N LEU A 24 2.99 8.13 1.12
CA LEU A 24 2.35 9.07 2.04
C LEU A 24 1.19 9.81 1.38
N GLU A 25 1.31 10.17 0.11
CA GLU A 25 0.22 10.80 -0.64
C GLU A 25 -0.91 9.81 -0.93
N ALA A 26 -0.59 8.54 -1.18
CA ALA A 26 -1.58 7.53 -1.51
C ALA A 26 -2.49 7.15 -0.34
N ILE A 27 -1.97 7.14 0.89
CA ILE A 27 -2.77 6.71 2.05
C ILE A 27 -3.82 7.74 2.45
N VAL A 28 -3.66 9.02 2.09
CA VAL A 28 -4.61 10.07 2.47
C VAL A 28 -5.99 9.83 1.87
N PRO A 29 -6.16 9.71 0.53
CA PRO A 29 -7.49 9.44 -0.02
C PRO A 29 -8.01 8.04 0.31
N ALA A 30 -7.13 7.06 0.53
CA ALA A 30 -7.56 5.72 0.90
C ALA A 30 -8.29 5.72 2.25
N ARG A 31 -7.87 6.55 3.19
CA ARG A 31 -8.51 6.67 4.50
C ARG A 31 -9.95 7.16 4.43
N GLU A 32 -10.30 7.87 3.37
CA GLU A 32 -11.66 8.40 3.17
C GLU A 32 -12.61 7.40 2.52
N GLU A 33 -12.12 6.25 2.07
CA GLU A 33 -12.98 5.25 1.43
C GLU A 33 -13.87 4.57 2.45
N PRO A 34 -15.19 4.40 2.15
CA PRO A 34 -16.15 3.88 3.13
C PRO A 34 -15.80 2.52 3.71
N GLY A 35 -15.15 1.66 2.93
CA GLY A 35 -14.77 0.32 3.37
C GLY A 35 -13.44 0.24 4.08
N CYS A 36 -12.68 1.34 4.18
CA CYS A 36 -11.36 1.36 4.80
C CYS A 36 -11.50 1.44 6.33
N LEU A 37 -11.05 0.42 7.04
CA LEU A 37 -11.02 0.40 8.50
C LEU A 37 -9.73 1.01 9.05
N GLY A 38 -8.69 1.07 8.27
CA GLY A 38 -7.42 1.68 8.62
C GLY A 38 -6.36 1.40 7.58
N ILE A 39 -5.44 2.34 7.40
CA ILE A 39 -4.30 2.18 6.50
C ILE A 39 -3.11 2.94 7.07
N GLN A 40 -1.97 2.28 7.18
CA GLN A 40 -0.73 2.85 7.72
C GLN A 40 0.44 2.47 6.82
N ALA A 41 1.43 3.34 6.79
CA ALA A 41 2.67 3.10 6.06
C ALA A 41 3.83 2.94 7.05
N TYR A 42 4.77 2.06 6.70
CA TYR A 42 5.92 1.74 7.54
C TYR A 42 7.19 1.73 6.71
N HIS A 43 8.29 2.10 7.34
CA HIS A 43 9.62 2.06 6.75
C HIS A 43 10.49 1.15 7.61
N SER A 44 11.23 0.23 6.97
CA SER A 44 12.14 -0.65 7.69
C SER A 44 13.22 0.16 8.42
N ILE A 45 13.51 -0.22 9.66
CA ILE A 45 14.60 0.41 10.42
C ILE A 45 15.96 -0.21 10.08
N ARG A 46 16.00 -1.28 9.29
CA ARG A 46 17.24 -1.97 8.92
C ARG A 46 17.59 -1.82 7.44
N ASP A 47 16.58 -1.72 6.57
CA ASP A 47 16.77 -1.57 5.13
C ASP A 47 16.11 -0.28 4.69
N SER A 48 16.91 0.72 4.38
CA SER A 48 16.40 2.06 4.00
C SER A 48 15.59 2.06 2.70
N LEU A 49 15.65 0.98 1.91
CA LEU A 49 14.90 0.86 0.66
C LEU A 49 13.56 0.16 0.84
N LEU A 50 13.28 -0.39 2.03
CA LEU A 50 12.13 -1.26 2.23
C LEU A 50 10.99 -0.55 2.95
N PHE A 51 9.82 -0.55 2.32
CA PHE A 51 8.59 0.09 2.82
C PHE A 51 7.44 -0.89 2.80
N TYR A 52 6.45 -0.64 3.67
CA TYR A 52 5.23 -1.43 3.74
C TYR A 52 4.01 -0.53 3.84
N ILE A 53 2.89 -1.00 3.27
CA ILE A 53 1.56 -0.48 3.60
C ILE A 53 0.79 -1.63 4.25
N HIS A 54 0.25 -1.36 5.43
CA HIS A 54 -0.67 -2.25 6.12
C HIS A 54 -2.05 -1.62 6.06
N SER A 55 -3.06 -2.37 5.59
CA SER A 55 -4.41 -1.84 5.52
C SER A 55 -5.44 -2.87 5.93
N ARG A 56 -6.55 -2.39 6.46
CA ARG A 56 -7.68 -3.21 6.89
C ARG A 56 -8.95 -2.69 6.22
N TRP A 57 -9.75 -3.62 5.73
CA TRP A 57 -10.97 -3.34 4.96
C TRP A 57 -12.12 -4.15 5.55
N LYS A 58 -13.35 -3.62 5.43
CA LYS A 58 -14.52 -4.31 5.99
C LYS A 58 -14.74 -5.70 5.39
N ASP A 59 -14.35 -5.89 4.13
CA ASP A 59 -14.40 -7.16 3.42
C ASP A 59 -13.52 -7.10 2.17
N GLU A 60 -13.39 -8.22 1.47
CA GLU A 60 -12.58 -8.27 0.26
C GLU A 60 -13.19 -7.43 -0.88
N ALA A 61 -14.51 -7.33 -0.95
CA ALA A 61 -15.17 -6.52 -1.97
C ALA A 61 -14.77 -5.04 -1.85
N ALA A 62 -14.65 -4.52 -0.62
CA ALA A 62 -14.21 -3.15 -0.39
C ALA A 62 -12.78 -2.92 -0.91
N PHE A 63 -11.89 -3.89 -0.74
CA PHE A 63 -10.54 -3.82 -1.27
C PHE A 63 -10.51 -3.90 -2.80
N GLU A 64 -11.37 -4.74 -3.39
CA GLU A 64 -11.51 -4.79 -4.85
C GLU A 64 -11.90 -3.43 -5.43
N ILE A 65 -12.86 -2.75 -4.79
CA ILE A 65 -13.27 -1.40 -5.19
C ILE A 65 -12.08 -0.44 -5.07
N HIS A 66 -11.37 -0.48 -3.94
CA HIS A 66 -10.18 0.35 -3.71
C HIS A 66 -9.14 0.18 -4.82
N ALA A 67 -8.89 -1.06 -5.23
CA ALA A 67 -7.87 -1.37 -6.23
C ALA A 67 -8.16 -0.73 -7.59
N GLU A 68 -9.42 -0.44 -7.89
CA GLU A 68 -9.86 0.11 -9.17
C GLU A 68 -10.08 1.61 -9.17
N LEU A 69 -10.02 2.26 -8.00
CA LEU A 69 -10.24 3.71 -7.93
C LEU A 69 -9.12 4.49 -8.63
N PRO A 70 -9.47 5.64 -9.25
CA PRO A 70 -8.48 6.43 -10.00
C PRO A 70 -7.24 6.78 -9.19
N HIS A 71 -7.37 7.14 -7.90
CA HIS A 71 -6.22 7.49 -7.08
C HIS A 71 -5.31 6.30 -6.82
N THR A 72 -5.88 5.09 -6.69
CA THR A 72 -5.09 3.86 -6.52
C THR A 72 -4.35 3.52 -7.80
N VAL A 73 -5.03 3.59 -8.94
CA VAL A 73 -4.43 3.32 -10.25
C VAL A 73 -3.27 4.29 -10.51
N ARG A 74 -3.46 5.59 -10.20
CA ARG A 74 -2.40 6.59 -10.35
C ARG A 74 -1.20 6.30 -9.45
N PHE A 75 -1.46 5.89 -8.20
CA PHE A 75 -0.40 5.51 -7.28
C PHE A 75 0.43 4.34 -7.82
N LEU A 76 -0.24 3.29 -8.30
CA LEU A 76 0.44 2.13 -8.86
C LEU A 76 1.30 2.51 -10.06
N ALA A 77 0.79 3.34 -10.96
CA ALA A 77 1.55 3.82 -12.11
C ALA A 77 2.77 4.65 -11.68
N ARG A 78 2.64 5.43 -10.62
CA ARG A 78 3.71 6.27 -10.10
C ARG A 78 4.80 5.45 -9.39
N VAL A 79 4.42 4.47 -8.57
CA VAL A 79 5.36 3.73 -7.74
C VAL A 79 6.06 2.60 -8.49
N THR A 80 5.41 2.00 -9.47
CA THR A 80 5.94 0.83 -10.18
C THR A 80 7.36 1.05 -10.74
N PRO A 81 7.67 2.17 -11.43
CA PRO A 81 9.05 2.37 -11.93
C PRO A 81 10.08 2.66 -10.84
N LEU A 82 9.64 2.94 -9.61
CA LEU A 82 10.52 3.31 -8.50
C LEU A 82 10.95 2.09 -7.67
N ILE A 83 10.33 0.94 -7.88
CA ILE A 83 10.62 -0.29 -7.12
C ILE A 83 11.29 -1.33 -8.03
N ASP A 84 12.05 -2.23 -7.41
CA ASP A 84 12.91 -3.17 -8.14
C ASP A 84 12.26 -4.55 -8.37
N HIS A 85 10.97 -4.68 -8.07
CA HIS A 85 10.21 -5.91 -8.25
C HIS A 85 8.73 -5.56 -8.46
N PRO A 86 7.92 -6.47 -9.02
CA PRO A 86 6.47 -6.25 -9.08
C PRO A 86 5.91 -6.09 -7.67
N LEU A 87 4.92 -5.20 -7.51
CA LEU A 87 4.30 -4.97 -6.21
C LEU A 87 3.69 -6.27 -5.68
N ASP A 88 4.07 -6.61 -4.44
CA ASP A 88 3.56 -7.78 -3.74
C ASP A 88 2.53 -7.33 -2.70
N VAL A 89 1.27 -7.75 -2.90
CA VAL A 89 0.17 -7.45 -1.97
C VAL A 89 -0.42 -8.76 -1.49
N ALA A 90 -0.25 -9.04 -0.20
CA ALA A 90 -0.85 -10.21 0.43
C ALA A 90 -2.23 -9.84 0.99
N ARG A 91 -3.24 -10.61 0.59
CA ARG A 91 -4.60 -10.51 1.17
C ARG A 91 -4.71 -11.57 2.25
N THR A 92 -5.01 -11.16 3.47
CA THR A 92 -4.98 -12.03 4.65
C THR A 92 -6.19 -11.86 5.52
N GLU A 93 -6.40 -12.81 6.42
CA GLU A 93 -7.32 -12.66 7.54
C GLU A 93 -6.53 -12.78 8.84
N GLN A 94 -6.95 -12.06 9.85
CA GLN A 94 -6.32 -12.15 11.16
C GLN A 94 -6.67 -13.49 11.81
N ILE A 95 -5.67 -14.24 12.22
CA ILE A 95 -5.88 -15.56 12.88
C ILE A 95 -5.51 -15.57 14.36
N GLY A 96 -5.06 -14.46 14.86
CA GLY A 96 -4.69 -14.36 16.27
C GLY A 96 -4.49 -12.96 16.76
#